data_129eb4080f7548d5b2e9bc62126609e9
#
_entry.id   129eb4080f7548d5b2e9bc62126609e9
#
_cell.length_a   1.000
_cell.length_b   1.000
_cell.length_c   1.000
_cell.angle_alpha   90.00
_cell.angle_beta   90.00
_cell.angle_gamma   90.00
#
_symmetry.space_group_name_H-M   'P 1'
#
loop_
_entity.id
_entity.type
_entity.pdbx_description
1 polymer ?
#
loop_
_entity_poly.entity_id
_entity_poly.type
_entity_poly.pdbx_seq_one_letter_code
_entity_poly.pdbx_strand_id
1 'polypeptide(L)'
;RDSVIDLSADFRLDSPEVYEEYYGNAHPDTALMQEAVYGLPEWRREEIARARIVASPGCYPTSILLPLIPLFKAGILEPEDVVVCSGSGVSGAGRKASIPLLFCECNESFHAYGVPKHRHLSEIEQELSHAAGKTVVMSFTPHLIPVNTGICSTITARVKKGADPCLLYTS
;
A
#
# COMPACT_ATOMS: atom_id res chain seq x y z
N ARG A 1 22.17 -12.44 -14.82
CA ARG A 1 20.92 -13.02 -14.32
C ARG A 1 19.80 -12.05 -14.70
N ASP A 2 18.89 -12.50 -15.54
CA ASP A 2 17.77 -11.65 -15.98
C ASP A 2 16.80 -11.48 -14.80
N SER A 3 16.47 -10.24 -14.50
CA SER A 3 15.48 -9.88 -13.47
C SER A 3 14.31 -9.18 -14.14
N VAL A 4 13.11 -9.46 -13.69
CA VAL A 4 11.86 -8.85 -14.16
C VAL A 4 11.34 -7.92 -13.08
N ILE A 5 10.99 -6.69 -13.46
CA ILE A 5 10.26 -5.76 -12.59
C ILE A 5 8.81 -5.74 -13.08
N ASP A 6 7.92 -6.30 -12.27
CA ASP A 6 6.50 -6.30 -12.54
C ASP A 6 5.83 -5.03 -12.00
N LEU A 7 5.14 -4.31 -12.88
CA LEU A 7 4.40 -3.08 -12.53
C LEU A 7 2.91 -3.35 -12.28
N SER A 8 2.46 -4.59 -12.52
CA SER A 8 1.08 -5.00 -12.25
C SER A 8 0.86 -5.22 -10.75
N ALA A 9 -0.31 -5.68 -10.39
CA ALA A 9 -0.62 -6.05 -9.01
C ALA A 9 -0.46 -7.55 -8.75
N ASP A 10 -0.10 -8.34 -9.78
CA ASP A 10 -0.26 -9.79 -9.75
C ASP A 10 0.69 -10.46 -8.75
N PHE A 11 1.88 -9.92 -8.55
CA PHE A 11 2.90 -10.55 -7.72
C PHE A 11 3.16 -9.84 -6.38
N ARG A 12 2.23 -8.97 -5.93
CA ARG A 12 2.41 -8.19 -4.69
C ARG A 12 1.96 -8.90 -3.43
N LEU A 13 1.07 -9.89 -3.56
CA LEU A 13 0.47 -10.59 -2.43
C LEU A 13 1.09 -11.97 -2.23
N ASP A 14 1.16 -12.42 -0.99
CA ASP A 14 1.70 -13.73 -0.62
C ASP A 14 0.66 -14.84 -0.73
N SER A 15 -0.66 -14.51 -0.55
CA SER A 15 -1.74 -15.48 -0.57
C SER A 15 -2.55 -15.41 -1.86
N PRO A 16 -2.67 -16.54 -2.59
CA PRO A 16 -3.54 -16.65 -3.74
C PRO A 16 -5.02 -16.40 -3.40
N GLU A 17 -5.46 -16.80 -2.20
CA GLU A 17 -6.83 -16.61 -1.72
C GLU A 17 -7.13 -15.11 -1.51
N VAL A 18 -6.20 -14.37 -0.91
CA VAL A 18 -6.31 -12.92 -0.74
C VAL A 18 -6.29 -12.23 -2.10
N TYR A 19 -5.46 -12.70 -3.03
CA TYR A 19 -5.46 -12.20 -4.40
C TYR A 19 -6.82 -12.38 -5.05
N GLU A 20 -7.40 -13.58 -5.01
CA GLU A 20 -8.72 -13.87 -5.60
C GLU A 20 -9.82 -13.01 -4.94
N GLU A 21 -9.77 -12.84 -3.62
CA GLU A 21 -10.73 -12.02 -2.87
C GLU A 21 -10.73 -10.55 -3.32
N TYR A 22 -9.56 -9.96 -3.57
CA TYR A 22 -9.44 -8.54 -3.91
C TYR A 22 -9.45 -8.23 -5.40
N TYR A 23 -9.07 -9.19 -6.25
CA TYR A 23 -8.99 -9.01 -7.71
C TYR A 23 -10.08 -9.76 -8.47
N GLY A 24 -10.80 -10.69 -7.82
CA GLY A 24 -11.97 -11.38 -8.38
C GLY A 24 -11.64 -12.52 -9.34
N ASN A 25 -10.38 -12.91 -9.46
CA ASN A 25 -9.93 -14.01 -10.33
C ASN A 25 -8.84 -14.80 -9.61
N ALA A 26 -8.82 -16.12 -9.82
CA ALA A 26 -7.72 -16.95 -9.35
C ALA A 26 -6.39 -16.50 -9.98
N HIS A 27 -5.32 -16.52 -9.18
CA HIS A 27 -4.00 -16.16 -9.69
C HIS A 27 -3.50 -17.18 -10.72
N PRO A 28 -3.04 -16.76 -11.91
CA PRO A 28 -2.68 -17.67 -12.99
C PRO A 28 -1.43 -18.50 -12.72
N ASP A 29 -0.51 -18.03 -11.88
CA ASP A 29 0.73 -18.73 -11.54
C ASP A 29 1.14 -18.47 -10.08
N THR A 30 0.66 -19.32 -9.20
CA THR A 30 0.93 -19.24 -7.76
C THR A 30 2.39 -19.57 -7.41
N ALA A 31 3.10 -20.33 -8.25
CA ALA A 31 4.50 -20.65 -8.03
C ALA A 31 5.38 -19.41 -8.25
N LEU A 32 5.15 -18.65 -9.32
CA LEU A 32 5.83 -17.38 -9.55
C LEU A 32 5.44 -16.33 -8.51
N MET A 33 4.22 -16.34 -8.03
CA MET A 33 3.76 -15.45 -6.96
C MET A 33 4.58 -15.65 -5.68
N GLN A 34 4.88 -16.89 -5.31
CA GLN A 34 5.72 -17.22 -4.14
C GLN A 34 7.20 -16.90 -4.34
N GLU A 35 7.67 -16.79 -5.59
CA GLU A 35 9.06 -16.43 -5.91
C GLU A 35 9.28 -14.91 -5.91
N ALA A 36 8.22 -14.13 -6.13
CA ALA A 36 8.32 -12.69 -6.26
C ALA A 36 8.69 -12.02 -4.93
N VAL A 37 9.51 -10.96 -5.04
CA VAL A 37 9.88 -10.13 -3.90
C VAL A 37 9.15 -8.80 -3.99
N TYR A 38 8.54 -8.39 -2.90
CA TYR A 38 7.89 -7.09 -2.80
C TYR A 38 8.89 -5.94 -2.97
N GLY A 39 8.67 -5.11 -3.96
CA GLY A 39 9.66 -4.19 -4.51
C GLY A 39 9.73 -2.82 -3.81
N LEU A 40 9.75 -2.77 -2.47
CA LEU A 40 10.01 -1.56 -1.70
C LEU A 40 11.46 -1.58 -1.18
N PRO A 41 12.42 -0.86 -1.84
CA PRO A 41 13.85 -0.99 -1.52
C PRO A 41 14.21 -0.54 -0.10
N GLU A 42 13.47 0.40 0.47
CA GLU A 42 13.68 0.87 1.84
C GLU A 42 13.35 -0.22 2.87
N TRP A 43 12.54 -1.21 2.46
CA TRP A 43 12.11 -2.32 3.29
C TRP A 43 12.89 -3.61 3.00
N ARG A 44 13.00 -4.01 1.74
CA ARG A 44 13.49 -5.35 1.31
C ARG A 44 14.72 -5.28 0.39
N ARG A 45 15.62 -4.33 0.62
CA ARG A 45 16.79 -4.06 -0.26
C ARG A 45 17.61 -5.30 -0.59
N GLU A 46 17.93 -6.12 0.40
CA GLU A 46 18.78 -7.30 0.20
C GLU A 46 18.06 -8.42 -0.56
N GLU A 47 16.77 -8.59 -0.33
CA GLU A 47 15.94 -9.55 -1.03
C GLU A 47 15.79 -9.15 -2.51
N ILE A 48 15.48 -7.86 -2.77
CA ILE A 48 15.37 -7.30 -4.11
C ILE A 48 16.67 -7.49 -4.91
N ALA A 49 17.83 -7.29 -4.29
CA ALA A 49 19.13 -7.46 -4.96
C ALA A 49 19.37 -8.90 -5.46
N ARG A 50 18.67 -9.88 -4.91
CA ARG A 50 18.78 -11.30 -5.28
C ARG A 50 17.59 -11.82 -6.06
N ALA A 51 16.52 -11.04 -6.15
CA ALA A 51 15.27 -11.43 -6.75
C ALA A 51 15.37 -11.65 -8.26
N ARG A 52 14.61 -12.62 -8.76
CA ARG A 52 14.33 -12.78 -10.19
C ARG A 52 13.09 -12.00 -10.61
N ILE A 53 12.11 -11.91 -9.74
CA ILE A 53 10.87 -11.14 -9.95
C ILE A 53 10.75 -10.12 -8.81
N VAL A 54 10.58 -8.86 -9.17
CA VAL A 54 10.36 -7.76 -8.25
C VAL A 54 8.99 -7.16 -8.51
N ALA A 55 8.07 -7.30 -7.56
CA ALA A 55 6.72 -6.76 -7.65
C ALA A 55 6.69 -5.30 -7.19
N SER A 56 6.59 -4.36 -8.12
CA SER A 56 6.55 -2.92 -7.80
C SER A 56 5.31 -2.57 -6.97
N PRO A 57 5.48 -1.86 -5.84
CA PRO A 57 4.37 -1.48 -4.96
C PRO A 57 3.30 -0.63 -5.64
N GLY A 58 2.08 -0.67 -5.12
CA GLY A 58 1.06 0.29 -5.45
C GLY A 58 1.40 1.69 -4.92
N CYS A 59 0.75 2.71 -5.49
CA CYS A 59 1.02 4.11 -5.13
C CYS A 59 0.61 4.45 -3.68
N TYR A 60 -0.58 4.01 -3.24
CA TYR A 60 -0.98 4.17 -1.84
C TYR A 60 -0.13 3.34 -0.88
N PRO A 61 0.15 2.06 -1.15
CA PRO A 61 1.10 1.29 -0.34
C PRO A 61 2.42 2.00 -0.16
N THR A 62 3.03 2.53 -1.22
CA THR A 62 4.28 3.28 -1.12
C THR A 62 4.17 4.45 -0.14
N SER A 63 3.11 5.27 -0.24
CA SER A 63 2.93 6.45 0.62
C SER A 63 2.66 6.11 2.09
N ILE A 64 2.14 4.92 2.37
CA ILE A 64 1.72 4.48 3.71
C ILE A 64 2.80 3.62 4.36
N LEU A 65 3.42 2.71 3.61
CA LEU A 65 4.41 1.78 4.13
C LEU A 65 5.73 2.46 4.51
N LEU A 66 6.18 3.44 3.72
CA LEU A 66 7.41 4.16 3.98
C LEU A 66 7.47 4.77 5.40
N PRO A 67 6.47 5.51 5.87
CA PRO A 67 6.49 6.03 7.25
C PRO A 67 6.15 4.98 8.31
N LEU A 68 5.32 3.98 8.02
CA LEU A 68 4.82 3.06 9.05
C LEU A 68 5.75 1.88 9.33
N ILE A 69 6.42 1.31 8.32
CA ILE A 69 7.29 0.15 8.49
C ILE A 69 8.37 0.39 9.55
N PRO A 70 9.14 1.50 9.52
CA PRO A 70 10.17 1.74 10.54
C PRO A 70 9.58 1.83 11.95
N LEU A 71 8.39 2.42 12.11
CA LEU A 71 7.74 2.57 13.41
C LEU A 71 7.23 1.23 13.95
N PHE A 72 6.69 0.35 13.09
CA PHE A 72 6.30 -0.99 13.48
C PHE A 72 7.51 -1.88 13.81
N LYS A 73 8.58 -1.81 13.03
CA LYS A 73 9.84 -2.52 13.31
C LYS A 73 10.46 -2.09 14.63
N ALA A 74 10.42 -0.82 14.96
CA ALA A 74 10.89 -0.30 16.23
C ALA A 74 9.94 -0.64 17.40
N GLY A 75 8.80 -1.25 17.14
CA GLY A 75 7.84 -1.64 18.17
C GLY A 75 7.13 -0.45 18.82
N ILE A 76 7.08 0.70 18.17
CA ILE A 76 6.52 1.95 18.72
C ILE A 76 4.99 1.96 18.62
N LEU A 77 4.43 1.40 17.54
CA LEU A 77 3.00 1.45 17.27
C LEU A 77 2.26 0.19 17.73
N GLU A 78 1.03 0.40 18.18
CA GLU A 78 0.06 -0.70 18.31
C GLU A 78 -0.46 -1.12 16.94
N PRO A 79 -0.72 -2.42 16.69
CA PRO A 79 -1.18 -2.89 15.38
C PRO A 79 -2.67 -2.67 15.15
N GLU A 80 -3.38 -2.33 16.21
CA GLU A 80 -4.79 -1.97 16.18
C GLU A 80 -4.95 -0.44 16.03
N ASP A 81 -6.10 -0.02 15.51
CA ASP A 81 -6.48 1.40 15.39
C ASP A 81 -5.59 2.23 14.45
N VAL A 82 -5.04 1.61 13.42
CA VAL A 82 -4.39 2.36 12.33
C VAL A 82 -5.47 2.89 11.38
N VAL A 83 -5.52 4.20 11.24
CA VAL A 83 -6.48 4.89 10.36
C VAL A 83 -5.73 5.72 9.34
N VAL A 84 -6.04 5.52 8.07
CA VAL A 84 -5.41 6.25 6.97
C VAL A 84 -6.45 6.88 6.06
N CYS A 85 -6.32 8.19 5.86
CA CYS A 85 -7.05 8.94 4.84
C CYS A 85 -6.04 9.46 3.82
N SER A 86 -6.20 9.08 2.56
CA SER A 86 -5.27 9.47 1.49
C SER A 86 -6.00 10.20 0.37
N GLY A 87 -5.54 11.38 0.00
CA GLY A 87 -6.00 12.10 -1.18
C GLY A 87 -5.09 11.83 -2.38
N SER A 88 -5.65 11.36 -3.50
CA SER A 88 -4.93 11.13 -4.74
C SER A 88 -5.38 12.05 -5.85
N GLY A 89 -4.43 12.58 -6.59
CA GLY A 89 -4.68 13.28 -7.84
C GLY A 89 -5.21 12.35 -8.93
N VAL A 90 -5.87 12.95 -9.92
CA VAL A 90 -6.61 12.24 -10.99
C VAL A 90 -5.71 11.35 -11.84
N SER A 91 -4.45 11.72 -12.05
CA SER A 91 -3.50 10.92 -12.86
C SER A 91 -3.23 9.52 -12.30
N GLY A 92 -3.49 9.30 -11.00
CA GLY A 92 -3.37 7.99 -10.35
C GLY A 92 -4.35 6.94 -10.89
N ALA A 93 -5.44 7.36 -11.51
CA ALA A 93 -6.41 6.48 -12.17
C ALA A 93 -5.94 5.93 -13.53
N GLY A 94 -4.80 6.41 -14.04
CA GLY A 94 -4.25 6.01 -15.33
C GLY A 94 -4.97 6.68 -16.52
N ARG A 95 -4.85 6.05 -17.70
CA ARG A 95 -5.36 6.62 -18.98
C ARG A 95 -6.73 6.13 -19.40
N LYS A 96 -7.36 5.27 -18.62
CA LYS A 96 -8.70 4.76 -18.97
C LYS A 96 -9.72 5.89 -18.89
N ALA A 97 -10.41 6.15 -19.99
CA ALA A 97 -11.52 7.11 -20.03
C ALA A 97 -12.69 6.60 -19.15
N SER A 98 -13.15 7.44 -18.25
CA SER A 98 -14.22 7.11 -17.31
C SER A 98 -14.94 8.39 -16.92
N ILE A 99 -16.26 8.33 -16.78
CA ILE A 99 -17.09 9.50 -16.41
C ILE A 99 -16.62 10.16 -15.12
N PRO A 100 -16.35 9.44 -14.01
CA PRO A 100 -15.89 10.05 -12.77
C PRO A 100 -14.55 10.77 -12.87
N LEU A 101 -13.80 10.57 -13.97
CA LEU A 101 -12.49 11.19 -14.20
C LEU A 101 -12.55 12.34 -15.22
N LEU A 102 -13.73 12.70 -15.70
CA LEU A 102 -13.90 13.89 -16.56
C LEU A 102 -13.62 15.15 -15.76
N PHE A 103 -13.12 16.17 -16.43
CA PHE A 103 -12.79 17.46 -15.79
C PHE A 103 -13.97 18.04 -15.00
N CYS A 104 -15.18 18.03 -15.57
CA CYS A 104 -16.39 18.54 -14.92
C CYS A 104 -16.82 17.73 -13.69
N GLU A 105 -16.38 16.48 -13.57
CA GLU A 105 -16.70 15.61 -12.43
C GLU A 105 -15.62 15.68 -11.33
N CYS A 106 -14.37 15.88 -11.74
CA CYS A 106 -13.22 15.92 -10.82
C CYS A 106 -12.92 17.31 -10.29
N ASN A 107 -13.18 18.36 -11.10
CA ASN A 107 -12.86 19.73 -10.71
C ASN A 107 -13.70 20.15 -9.50
N GLU A 108 -13.04 20.76 -8.50
CA GLU A 108 -13.66 21.18 -7.23
C GLU A 108 -14.38 20.06 -6.46
N SER A 109 -14.10 18.80 -6.80
CA SER A 109 -14.69 17.62 -6.15
C SER A 109 -13.70 16.95 -5.21
N PHE A 110 -14.15 16.57 -4.02
CA PHE A 110 -13.40 15.82 -3.04
C PHE A 110 -14.27 14.68 -2.52
N HIS A 111 -14.00 13.45 -2.93
CA HIS A 111 -14.85 12.33 -2.55
C HIS A 111 -14.07 11.04 -2.28
N ALA A 112 -14.55 10.26 -1.29
CA ALA A 112 -14.02 8.94 -1.00
C ALA A 112 -14.44 7.94 -2.07
N TYR A 113 -13.58 6.95 -2.34
CA TYR A 113 -13.89 5.85 -3.23
C TYR A 113 -13.29 4.53 -2.73
N GLY A 114 -13.76 3.41 -3.27
CA GLY A 114 -13.23 2.08 -2.93
C GLY A 114 -13.38 1.66 -1.45
N VAL A 115 -14.32 2.27 -0.72
CA VAL A 115 -14.59 1.93 0.68
C VAL A 115 -15.67 0.84 0.75
N PRO A 116 -15.55 -0.12 1.66
CA PRO A 116 -14.48 -0.35 2.64
C PRO A 116 -13.30 -1.16 2.09
N LYS A 117 -13.38 -1.65 0.88
CA LYS A 117 -12.46 -2.67 0.33
C LYS A 117 -11.73 -2.17 -0.92
N HIS A 118 -10.75 -1.29 -0.72
CA HIS A 118 -9.83 -0.91 -1.79
C HIS A 118 -8.77 -1.99 -1.97
N ARG A 119 -8.44 -2.37 -3.22
CA ARG A 119 -7.48 -3.46 -3.52
C ARG A 119 -6.09 -3.26 -2.90
N HIS A 120 -5.62 -2.03 -2.69
CA HIS A 120 -4.35 -1.76 -2.02
C HIS A 120 -4.38 -2.04 -0.51
N LEU A 121 -5.56 -2.20 0.11
CA LEU A 121 -5.66 -2.48 1.54
C LEU A 121 -4.96 -3.79 1.90
N SER A 122 -5.19 -4.87 1.14
CA SER A 122 -4.55 -6.17 1.38
C SER A 122 -3.03 -6.10 1.31
N GLU A 123 -2.49 -5.36 0.33
CA GLU A 123 -1.07 -5.14 0.15
C GLU A 123 -0.45 -4.39 1.35
N ILE A 124 -1.13 -3.36 1.84
CA ILE A 124 -0.66 -2.57 2.98
C ILE A 124 -0.68 -3.39 4.27
N GLU A 125 -1.80 -4.05 4.56
CA GLU A 125 -1.95 -4.88 5.77
C GLU A 125 -0.95 -6.04 5.80
N GLN A 126 -0.68 -6.68 4.66
CA GLN A 126 0.34 -7.71 4.52
C GLN A 126 1.72 -7.19 4.94
N GLU A 127 2.21 -6.12 4.31
CA GLU A 127 3.57 -5.63 4.57
C GLU A 127 3.71 -5.01 5.96
N LEU A 128 2.68 -4.36 6.49
CA LEU A 128 2.68 -3.90 7.89
C LEU A 128 2.67 -5.06 8.87
N SER A 129 1.96 -6.15 8.58
CA SER A 129 1.94 -7.35 9.41
C SER A 129 3.31 -8.04 9.44
N HIS A 130 4.01 -8.10 8.30
CA HIS A 130 5.39 -8.56 8.25
C HIS A 130 6.32 -7.68 9.11
N ALA A 131 6.19 -6.36 9.02
CA ALA A 131 7.01 -5.43 9.79
C ALA A 131 6.75 -5.49 11.30
N ALA A 132 5.47 -5.69 11.68
CA ALA A 132 5.05 -5.77 13.07
C ALA A 132 5.29 -7.15 13.71
N GLY A 133 5.48 -8.22 12.91
CA GLY A 133 5.54 -9.62 13.34
C GLY A 133 4.21 -10.15 13.88
N LYS A 134 3.11 -9.47 13.62
CA LYS A 134 1.73 -9.82 14.00
C LYS A 134 0.74 -9.13 13.06
N THR A 135 -0.50 -9.65 13.01
CA THR A 135 -1.54 -9.10 12.14
C THR A 135 -1.80 -7.63 12.46
N VAL A 136 -1.75 -6.80 11.42
CA VAL A 136 -2.16 -5.40 11.44
C VAL A 136 -3.42 -5.28 10.60
N VAL A 137 -4.45 -4.66 11.17
CA VAL A 137 -5.70 -4.33 10.49
C VAL A 137 -5.90 -2.83 10.55
N MET A 138 -6.29 -2.23 9.42
CA MET A 138 -6.41 -0.79 9.34
C MET A 138 -7.71 -0.33 8.67
N SER A 139 -8.12 0.89 9.00
CA SER A 139 -9.14 1.61 8.25
C SER A 139 -8.48 2.46 7.17
N PHE A 140 -8.80 2.18 5.91
CA PHE A 140 -8.24 2.91 4.77
C PHE A 140 -9.33 3.58 3.96
N THR A 141 -9.26 4.90 3.85
CA THR A 141 -10.21 5.70 3.07
C THR A 141 -9.46 6.53 2.02
N PRO A 142 -9.35 6.03 0.79
CA PRO A 142 -8.80 6.82 -0.31
C PRO A 142 -9.82 7.84 -0.82
N HIS A 143 -9.31 9.00 -1.23
CA HIS A 143 -10.11 10.08 -1.81
C HIS A 143 -9.52 10.47 -3.17
N LEU A 144 -10.39 10.75 -4.13
CA LEU A 144 -10.03 11.50 -5.33
C LEU A 144 -10.16 12.98 -5.00
N ILE A 145 -9.09 13.73 -5.28
CA ILE A 145 -9.03 15.18 -5.00
C ILE A 145 -8.76 15.98 -6.27
N PRO A 146 -9.16 17.27 -6.35
CA PRO A 146 -9.08 18.05 -7.58
C PRO A 146 -7.66 18.57 -7.86
N VAL A 147 -6.68 17.67 -7.90
CA VAL A 147 -5.31 17.97 -8.31
C VAL A 147 -4.88 16.99 -9.40
N ASN A 148 -3.91 17.39 -10.21
CA ASN A 148 -3.48 16.54 -11.32
C ASN A 148 -2.72 15.29 -10.84
N THR A 149 -1.73 15.46 -9.96
CA THR A 149 -0.80 14.40 -9.58
C THR A 149 -0.47 14.45 -8.09
N GLY A 150 0.03 13.33 -7.59
CA GLY A 150 0.52 13.19 -6.23
C GLY A 150 -0.48 12.51 -5.29
N ILE A 151 0.05 12.06 -4.16
CA ILE A 151 -0.73 11.47 -3.06
C ILE A 151 -0.31 12.16 -1.77
N CYS A 152 -1.30 12.54 -0.96
CA CYS A 152 -1.12 13.00 0.40
C CYS A 152 -1.85 12.04 1.34
N SER A 153 -1.12 11.35 2.22
CA SER A 153 -1.69 10.43 3.19
C SER A 153 -1.60 11.00 4.60
N THR A 154 -2.75 11.09 5.27
CA THR A 154 -2.83 11.40 6.70
C THR A 154 -3.02 10.09 7.46
N ILE A 155 -2.10 9.80 8.38
CA ILE A 155 -2.06 8.54 9.11
C ILE A 155 -2.20 8.82 10.60
N THR A 156 -3.13 8.14 11.24
CA THR A 156 -3.31 8.14 12.69
C THR A 156 -3.08 6.73 13.21
N ALA A 157 -2.20 6.58 14.18
CA ALA A 157 -1.92 5.29 14.82
C ALA A 157 -1.69 5.48 16.32
N ARG A 158 -1.98 4.45 17.11
CA ARG A 158 -1.77 4.48 18.54
C ARG A 158 -0.32 4.14 18.88
N VAL A 159 0.32 5.00 19.65
CA VAL A 159 1.67 4.78 20.19
C VAL A 159 1.57 3.86 21.41
N LYS A 160 2.42 2.86 21.49
CA LYS A 160 2.49 1.96 22.66
C LYS A 160 2.84 2.71 23.94
N LYS A 161 2.24 2.30 25.05
CA LYS A 161 2.55 2.86 26.37
C LYS A 161 4.03 2.66 26.70
N GLY A 162 4.72 3.76 26.99
CA GLY A 162 6.15 3.76 27.32
C GLY A 162 7.09 3.87 26.13
N ALA A 163 6.59 3.94 24.90
CA ALA A 163 7.41 4.28 23.74
C ALA A 163 7.81 5.76 23.79
N ASP A 164 9.04 6.05 23.35
CA ASP A 164 9.54 7.43 23.30
C ASP A 164 8.94 8.16 22.08
N PRO A 165 8.10 9.19 22.31
CA PRO A 165 7.52 9.95 21.20
C PRO A 165 8.57 10.75 20.40
N CYS A 166 9.76 11.00 20.94
CA CYS A 166 10.82 11.68 20.20
C CYS A 166 11.25 10.90 18.96
N LEU A 167 11.13 9.58 18.96
CA LEU A 167 11.44 8.74 17.80
C LEU A 167 10.52 9.03 16.60
N LEU A 168 9.35 9.63 16.82
CA LEU A 168 8.42 10.01 15.74
C LEU A 168 8.87 11.27 14.98
N TYR A 169 9.75 12.08 15.58
CA TYR A 169 10.19 13.36 15.01
C TYR A 169 11.61 13.30 14.43
N THR A 170 12.34 12.21 14.67
CA THR A 170 13.76 12.07 14.32
C THR A 170 14.05 11.00 13.27
N SER A 171 13.02 10.33 12.78
CA SER A 171 13.12 9.30 11.74
C SER A 171 12.93 9.85 10.32
#